data_356369a10b6a83c866597e9f24251672
#
_entry.id   356369a10b6a83c866597e9f24251672
#
_cell.length_a   1.000
_cell.length_b   1.000
_cell.length_c   1.000
_cell.angle_alpha   90.00
_cell.angle_beta   90.00
_cell.angle_gamma   90.00
#
_symmetry.space_group_name_H-M   'P 1'
#
loop_
_entity.id
_entity.type
_entity.pdbx_description
1 polymer ?
#
loop_
_entity_poly.entity_id
_entity_poly.type
_entity_poly.pdbx_seq_one_letter_code
_entity_poly.pdbx_strand_id
1 'polypeptide(L)'
;MPDVIIMMGSKSDTPHVEKITAGLDKFGLSYQICIGSAHKSVRHLLNLIEQFETDPSAKVYITVAGRSNALSGMLDCNVVAPVIACPPYSDSFGGADIFSSLRMPSGVAPAVVLEPLNAALCAAKILGRSEAVRAFQQAQTEKLVQDHQAFNS
;
A
#
# COMPACT_ATOMS: atom_id res chain seq x y z
N MET A 1 -17.72 -2.29 4.76
CA MET A 1 -16.52 -2.66 4.00
C MET A 1 -15.34 -1.82 4.47
N PRO A 2 -14.13 -2.32 4.56
CA PRO A 2 -12.96 -1.52 4.95
C PRO A 2 -12.60 -0.50 3.86
N ASP A 3 -11.99 0.62 4.28
CA ASP A 3 -11.46 1.65 3.38
C ASP A 3 -10.27 1.13 2.55
N VAL A 4 -9.45 0.27 3.17
CA VAL A 4 -8.22 -0.27 2.56
C VAL A 4 -8.19 -1.79 2.68
N ILE A 5 -7.90 -2.46 1.57
CA ILE A 5 -7.69 -3.90 1.54
C ILE A 5 -6.20 -4.14 1.30
N ILE A 6 -5.53 -4.76 2.27
CA ILE A 6 -4.11 -5.10 2.17
C ILE A 6 -4.00 -6.55 1.73
N MET A 7 -3.42 -6.77 0.55
CA MET A 7 -3.12 -8.09 0.00
C MET A 7 -1.63 -8.38 0.17
N MET A 8 -1.24 -9.32 1.01
CA MET A 8 0.15 -9.74 1.14
C MET A 8 0.39 -11.13 0.55
N GLY A 9 1.52 -11.29 -0.13
CA GLY A 9 1.87 -12.52 -0.82
C GLY A 9 2.24 -13.68 0.10
N SER A 10 2.66 -13.37 1.32
CA SER A 10 3.10 -14.35 2.31
C SER A 10 2.93 -13.82 3.73
N LYS A 11 2.75 -14.72 4.72
CA LYS A 11 2.74 -14.35 6.14
C LYS A 11 4.08 -13.74 6.59
N SER A 12 5.18 -14.02 5.90
CA SER A 12 6.49 -13.41 6.18
C SER A 12 6.53 -11.90 5.95
N ASP A 13 5.56 -11.34 5.22
CA ASP A 13 5.45 -9.90 4.95
C ASP A 13 4.77 -9.13 6.10
N THR A 14 4.29 -9.82 7.14
CA THR A 14 3.59 -9.21 8.28
C THR A 14 4.33 -8.01 8.89
N PRO A 15 5.65 -8.04 9.16
CA PRO A 15 6.33 -6.87 9.73
C PRO A 15 6.29 -5.61 8.85
N HIS A 16 6.22 -5.78 7.53
CA HIS A 16 6.06 -4.68 6.59
C HIS A 16 4.61 -4.15 6.58
N VAL A 17 3.65 -5.07 6.61
CA VAL A 17 2.21 -4.76 6.70
C VAL A 17 1.88 -4.00 7.99
N GLU A 18 2.46 -4.38 9.13
CA GLU A 18 2.25 -3.67 10.41
C GLU A 18 2.67 -2.20 10.35
N LYS A 19 3.69 -1.87 9.57
CA LYS A 19 4.09 -0.47 9.34
C LYS A 19 3.06 0.28 8.48
N ILE A 20 2.44 -0.40 7.52
CA ILE A 20 1.36 0.17 6.70
C ILE A 20 0.14 0.43 7.57
N THR A 21 -0.30 -0.56 8.36
CA THR A 21 -1.48 -0.42 9.23
C THR A 21 -1.31 0.69 10.27
N ALA A 22 -0.13 0.81 10.88
CA ALA A 22 0.20 1.92 11.78
C ALA A 22 0.08 3.29 11.07
N GLY A 23 0.39 3.34 9.77
CA GLY A 23 0.15 4.53 8.94
C GLY A 23 -1.33 4.77 8.68
N LEU A 24 -2.10 3.73 8.36
CA LEU A 24 -3.54 3.85 8.12
C LEU A 24 -4.30 4.32 9.36
N ASP A 25 -3.92 3.83 10.54
CA ASP A 25 -4.50 4.24 11.82
C ASP A 25 -4.32 5.76 12.05
N LYS A 26 -3.17 6.34 11.66
CA LYS A 26 -2.93 7.79 11.75
C LYS A 26 -3.89 8.62 10.90
N PHE A 27 -4.39 8.08 9.81
CA PHE A 27 -5.32 8.75 8.92
C PHE A 27 -6.78 8.34 9.15
N GLY A 28 -7.06 7.52 10.18
CA GLY A 28 -8.41 7.05 10.51
C GLY A 28 -9.01 6.17 9.41
N LEU A 29 -8.19 5.38 8.72
CA LEU A 29 -8.62 4.45 7.69
C LEU A 29 -8.79 3.05 8.25
N SER A 30 -9.97 2.48 8.04
CA SER A 30 -10.23 1.08 8.34
C SER A 30 -9.58 0.17 7.29
N TYR A 31 -9.15 -1.03 7.71
CA TYR A 31 -8.47 -1.95 6.79
C TYR A 31 -8.79 -3.41 7.08
N GLN A 32 -8.57 -4.23 6.06
CA GLN A 32 -8.59 -5.69 6.17
C GLN A 32 -7.33 -6.27 5.53
N ILE A 33 -6.69 -7.21 6.24
CA ILE A 33 -5.48 -7.89 5.76
C ILE A 33 -5.88 -9.25 5.20
N CYS A 34 -5.42 -9.55 3.99
CA CYS A 34 -5.61 -10.81 3.30
C CYS A 34 -4.27 -11.39 2.85
N ILE A 35 -4.17 -12.71 2.83
CA ILE A 35 -3.00 -13.43 2.33
C ILE A 35 -3.38 -14.16 1.06
N GLY A 36 -2.65 -13.87 -0.02
CA GLY A 36 -2.85 -14.55 -1.29
C GLY A 36 -1.65 -14.35 -2.23
N SER A 37 -1.17 -15.44 -2.80
CA SER A 37 -0.02 -15.41 -3.71
C SER A 37 -0.48 -15.48 -5.16
N ALA A 38 -0.05 -14.52 -5.97
CA ALA A 38 -0.30 -14.51 -7.41
C ALA A 38 0.35 -15.70 -8.13
N HIS A 39 1.39 -16.33 -7.53
CA HIS A 39 2.04 -17.51 -8.09
C HIS A 39 1.49 -18.82 -7.56
N LYS A 40 1.08 -18.88 -6.29
CA LYS A 40 0.82 -20.16 -5.59
C LYS A 40 -0.65 -20.39 -5.25
N SER A 41 -1.48 -19.34 -5.17
CA SER A 41 -2.88 -19.43 -4.75
C SER A 41 -3.80 -18.51 -5.56
N VAL A 42 -3.65 -18.51 -6.88
CA VAL A 42 -4.36 -17.59 -7.80
C VAL A 42 -5.87 -17.65 -7.62
N ARG A 43 -6.44 -18.85 -7.59
CA ARG A 43 -7.90 -19.02 -7.43
C ARG A 43 -8.41 -18.46 -6.11
N HIS A 44 -7.68 -18.69 -5.01
CA HIS A 44 -8.02 -18.11 -3.71
C HIS A 44 -7.99 -16.58 -3.76
N LEU A 45 -6.97 -16.02 -4.40
CA LEU A 45 -6.81 -14.58 -4.56
C LEU A 45 -7.96 -13.97 -5.37
N LEU A 46 -8.36 -14.60 -6.49
CA LEU A 46 -9.51 -14.17 -7.29
C LEU A 46 -10.82 -14.21 -6.49
N ASN A 47 -11.04 -15.26 -5.71
CA ASN A 47 -12.23 -15.36 -4.86
C ASN A 47 -12.28 -14.24 -3.81
N LEU A 48 -11.13 -13.85 -3.23
CA LEU A 48 -11.07 -12.71 -2.30
C LEU A 48 -11.40 -11.40 -3.01
N ILE A 49 -10.86 -11.18 -4.21
CA ILE A 49 -11.15 -10.00 -5.01
C ILE A 49 -12.66 -9.90 -5.32
N GLU A 50 -13.25 -10.98 -5.79
CA GLU A 50 -14.68 -11.04 -6.10
C GLU A 50 -15.55 -10.66 -4.89
N GLN A 51 -15.18 -11.11 -3.69
CA GLN A 51 -15.90 -10.75 -2.46
C GLN A 51 -15.86 -9.24 -2.18
N PHE A 52 -14.70 -8.61 -2.37
CA PHE A 52 -14.56 -7.16 -2.13
C PHE A 52 -15.20 -6.32 -3.25
N GLU A 53 -15.17 -6.79 -4.49
CA GLU A 53 -15.76 -6.06 -5.62
C GLU A 53 -17.29 -6.13 -5.66
N THR A 54 -17.93 -6.96 -4.83
CA THR A 54 -19.39 -6.92 -4.64
C THR A 54 -19.89 -5.64 -3.99
N ASP A 55 -19.02 -4.94 -3.25
CA ASP A 55 -19.34 -3.67 -2.61
C ASP A 55 -18.81 -2.49 -3.47
N PRO A 56 -19.69 -1.61 -3.97
CA PRO A 56 -19.28 -0.48 -4.80
C PRO A 56 -18.67 0.70 -4.03
N SER A 57 -18.55 0.60 -2.68
CA SER A 57 -17.98 1.69 -1.89
C SER A 57 -16.52 1.97 -2.29
N ALA A 58 -16.13 3.24 -2.18
CA ALA A 58 -14.77 3.66 -2.49
C ALA A 58 -13.77 2.96 -1.58
N LYS A 59 -12.76 2.33 -2.18
CA LYS A 59 -11.70 1.60 -1.50
C LYS A 59 -10.36 1.76 -2.22
N VAL A 60 -9.29 1.39 -1.54
CA VAL A 60 -7.94 1.30 -2.11
C VAL A 60 -7.37 -0.06 -1.77
N TYR A 61 -6.70 -0.69 -2.72
CA TYR A 61 -5.92 -1.89 -2.46
C TYR A 61 -4.45 -1.53 -2.24
N ILE A 62 -3.82 -2.11 -1.21
CA ILE A 62 -2.38 -2.05 -1.02
C ILE A 62 -1.83 -3.47 -1.13
N THR A 63 -0.91 -3.70 -2.07
CA THR A 63 -0.27 -5.00 -2.25
C THR A 63 1.11 -5.01 -1.62
N VAL A 64 1.44 -6.10 -0.94
CA VAL A 64 2.75 -6.35 -0.33
C VAL A 64 3.30 -7.65 -0.88
N ALA A 65 4.19 -7.55 -1.84
CA ALA A 65 4.89 -8.67 -2.45
C ALA A 65 6.27 -8.22 -2.91
N GLY A 66 7.27 -9.04 -2.60
CA GLY A 66 8.66 -8.83 -3.02
C GLY A 66 9.14 -9.93 -3.95
N ARG A 67 10.44 -9.97 -4.22
CA ARG A 67 11.13 -10.88 -5.15
C ARG A 67 10.64 -10.76 -6.59
N SER A 68 9.50 -11.36 -6.91
CA SER A 68 8.82 -11.23 -8.19
C SER A 68 7.38 -10.80 -7.90
N ASN A 69 7.12 -9.50 -7.98
CA ASN A 69 5.81 -8.93 -7.67
C ASN A 69 4.86 -9.08 -8.88
N ALA A 70 4.23 -10.24 -8.99
CA ALA A 70 3.10 -10.42 -9.91
C ALA A 70 1.76 -9.97 -9.29
N LEU A 71 1.72 -9.78 -7.97
CA LEU A 71 0.50 -9.54 -7.21
C LEU A 71 -0.17 -8.22 -7.57
N SER A 72 0.59 -7.14 -7.62
CA SER A 72 0.03 -5.80 -7.88
C SER A 72 -0.58 -5.68 -9.28
N GLY A 73 0.11 -6.16 -10.31
CA GLY A 73 -0.40 -6.13 -11.68
C GLY A 73 -1.61 -7.05 -11.87
N MET A 74 -1.57 -8.24 -11.29
CA MET A 74 -2.70 -9.17 -11.33
C MET A 74 -3.93 -8.59 -10.64
N LEU A 75 -3.75 -7.97 -9.47
CA LEU A 75 -4.84 -7.33 -8.75
C LEU A 75 -5.41 -6.16 -9.55
N ASP A 76 -4.57 -5.27 -10.06
CA ASP A 76 -4.96 -4.09 -10.81
C ASP A 76 -5.85 -4.41 -12.04
N CYS A 77 -5.55 -5.51 -12.72
CA CYS A 77 -6.37 -5.98 -13.85
C CYS A 77 -7.75 -6.53 -13.45
N ASN A 78 -8.01 -6.78 -12.19
CA ASN A 78 -9.23 -7.45 -11.71
C ASN A 78 -10.06 -6.57 -10.77
N VAL A 79 -9.66 -5.33 -10.54
CA VAL A 79 -10.39 -4.36 -9.69
C VAL A 79 -10.54 -3.03 -10.42
N VAL A 80 -11.55 -2.25 -10.01
CA VAL A 80 -11.75 -0.87 -10.50
C VAL A 80 -11.09 0.15 -9.56
N ALA A 81 -10.95 -0.20 -8.31
CA ALA A 81 -10.33 0.64 -7.30
C ALA A 81 -8.80 0.78 -7.50
N PRO A 82 -8.19 1.90 -7.10
CA PRO A 82 -6.75 2.09 -7.20
C PRO A 82 -5.96 1.03 -6.45
N VAL A 83 -4.85 0.58 -7.04
CA VAL A 83 -3.91 -0.37 -6.45
C VAL A 83 -2.58 0.33 -6.16
N ILE A 84 -2.08 0.21 -4.94
CA ILE A 84 -0.78 0.70 -4.51
C ILE A 84 0.11 -0.51 -4.22
N ALA A 85 1.18 -0.67 -4.98
CA ALA A 85 2.23 -1.64 -4.70
C ALA A 85 3.20 -1.05 -3.66
N CYS A 86 3.31 -1.69 -2.51
CA CYS A 86 4.24 -1.33 -1.43
C CYS A 86 5.14 -2.51 -1.10
N PRO A 87 6.08 -2.88 -2.01
CA PRO A 87 6.94 -4.04 -1.82
C PRO A 87 7.91 -3.84 -0.66
N PRO A 88 8.18 -4.89 0.13
CA PRO A 88 9.22 -4.83 1.16
C PRO A 88 10.60 -4.75 0.51
N TYR A 89 11.52 -4.05 1.16
CA TYR A 89 12.93 -4.04 0.74
C TYR A 89 13.56 -5.43 0.94
N SER A 90 14.41 -5.84 0.01
CA SER A 90 15.15 -7.09 0.08
C SER A 90 16.59 -6.94 -0.40
N ASP A 91 17.55 -7.35 0.43
CA ASP A 91 18.98 -7.40 0.07
C ASP A 91 19.32 -8.60 -0.80
N SER A 92 18.45 -9.63 -0.85
CA SER A 92 18.75 -10.92 -1.49
C SER A 92 19.12 -10.81 -2.96
N PHE A 93 18.66 -9.76 -3.63
CA PHE A 93 18.92 -9.50 -5.06
C PHE A 93 19.57 -8.13 -5.29
N GLY A 94 20.26 -7.59 -4.29
CA GLY A 94 20.85 -6.25 -4.37
C GLY A 94 19.84 -5.14 -4.65
N GLY A 95 18.58 -5.33 -4.27
CA GLY A 95 17.48 -4.41 -4.53
C GLY A 95 16.87 -4.49 -5.93
N ALA A 96 17.38 -5.35 -6.82
CA ALA A 96 16.93 -5.42 -8.22
C ALA A 96 15.50 -6.00 -8.36
N ASP A 97 14.97 -6.67 -7.35
CA ASP A 97 13.60 -7.17 -7.34
C ASP A 97 12.53 -6.08 -7.42
N ILE A 98 12.88 -4.82 -7.11
CA ILE A 98 11.99 -3.67 -7.29
C ILE A 98 11.52 -3.52 -8.74
N PHE A 99 12.32 -3.90 -9.71
CA PHE A 99 11.95 -3.80 -11.13
C PHE A 99 10.72 -4.64 -11.48
N SER A 100 10.42 -5.70 -10.74
CA SER A 100 9.17 -6.47 -10.90
C SER A 100 7.92 -5.67 -10.54
N SER A 101 8.04 -4.62 -9.71
CA SER A 101 6.95 -3.70 -9.37
C SER A 101 6.86 -2.49 -10.30
N LEU A 102 7.97 -2.11 -10.95
CA LEU A 102 8.07 -0.90 -11.78
C LEU A 102 7.69 -1.11 -13.24
N ARG A 103 7.68 -2.36 -13.71
CA ARG A 103 7.39 -2.67 -15.12
C ARG A 103 6.06 -3.38 -15.25
N MET A 104 5.11 -2.69 -15.88
CA MET A 104 3.77 -3.22 -16.17
C MET A 104 3.50 -3.16 -17.67
N PRO A 105 2.72 -4.11 -18.21
CA PRO A 105 2.23 -4.01 -19.58
C PRO A 105 1.27 -2.84 -19.73
N SER A 106 1.03 -2.44 -20.98
CA SER A 106 0.04 -1.40 -21.28
C SER A 106 -1.35 -1.78 -20.75
N GLY A 107 -2.02 -0.85 -20.10
CA GLY A 107 -3.34 -1.06 -19.50
C GLY A 107 -3.32 -1.61 -18.06
N VAL A 108 -2.13 -1.75 -17.46
CA VAL A 108 -1.95 -2.16 -16.06
C VAL A 108 -1.19 -1.07 -15.32
N ALA A 109 -1.79 -0.48 -14.30
CA ALA A 109 -1.31 0.78 -13.74
C ALA A 109 -1.33 0.87 -12.20
N PRO A 110 -0.81 -0.11 -11.44
CA PRO A 110 -0.65 0.05 -10.01
C PRO A 110 0.39 1.15 -9.71
N ALA A 111 0.10 2.03 -8.76
CA ALA A 111 1.08 2.98 -8.27
C ALA A 111 2.12 2.26 -7.40
N VAL A 112 3.39 2.68 -7.47
CA VAL A 112 4.45 2.12 -6.61
C VAL A 112 4.83 3.13 -5.54
N VAL A 113 4.64 2.77 -4.27
CA VAL A 113 4.99 3.59 -3.11
C VAL A 113 5.74 2.73 -2.11
N LEU A 114 7.04 2.94 -1.98
CA LEU A 114 7.94 2.02 -1.27
C LEU A 114 7.83 2.12 0.26
N GLU A 115 7.70 3.34 0.77
CA GLU A 115 7.61 3.56 2.22
C GLU A 115 6.20 3.24 2.74
N PRO A 116 6.06 2.38 3.76
CA PRO A 116 4.76 2.00 4.32
C PRO A 116 3.87 3.17 4.76
N LEU A 117 4.46 4.16 5.44
CA LEU A 117 3.72 5.37 5.84
C LEU A 117 3.26 6.17 4.62
N ASN A 118 4.08 6.24 3.57
CA ASN A 118 3.73 6.96 2.35
C ASN A 118 2.65 6.22 1.55
N ALA A 119 2.60 4.89 1.60
CA ALA A 119 1.50 4.12 1.02
C ALA A 119 0.17 4.41 1.73
N ALA A 120 0.19 4.47 3.06
CA ALA A 120 -0.98 4.87 3.85
C ALA A 120 -1.40 6.32 3.57
N LEU A 121 -0.45 7.25 3.47
CA LEU A 121 -0.71 8.65 3.10
C LEU A 121 -1.32 8.77 1.70
N CYS A 122 -0.81 8.00 0.74
CA CYS A 122 -1.35 7.94 -0.62
C CYS A 122 -2.82 7.46 -0.61
N ALA A 123 -3.10 6.38 0.10
CA ALA A 123 -4.47 5.88 0.28
C ALA A 123 -5.39 6.93 0.93
N ALA A 124 -4.89 7.62 1.97
CA ALA A 124 -5.65 8.69 2.64
C ALA A 124 -6.01 9.85 1.70
N LYS A 125 -5.08 10.23 0.81
CA LYS A 125 -5.32 11.26 -0.21
C LYS A 125 -6.35 10.80 -1.23
N ILE A 126 -6.25 9.57 -1.73
CA ILE A 126 -7.19 8.98 -2.68
C ILE A 126 -8.60 8.93 -2.08
N LEU A 127 -8.70 8.54 -0.81
CA LEU A 127 -9.98 8.41 -0.10
C LEU A 127 -10.50 9.72 0.52
N GLY A 128 -9.87 10.84 0.19
CA GLY A 128 -10.36 12.18 0.59
C GLY A 128 -10.24 12.49 2.07
N ARG A 129 -9.31 11.88 2.82
CA ARG A 129 -9.05 12.17 4.24
C ARG A 129 -8.30 13.49 4.41
N SER A 130 -8.79 14.57 3.79
CA SER A 130 -8.09 15.85 3.64
C SER A 130 -7.69 16.51 4.95
N GLU A 131 -8.52 16.42 5.99
CA GLU A 131 -8.24 17.00 7.29
C GLU A 131 -7.06 16.29 7.98
N ALA A 132 -7.09 14.97 8.05
CA ALA A 132 -6.01 14.17 8.64
C ALA A 132 -4.70 14.35 7.86
N VAL A 133 -4.77 14.42 6.52
CA VAL A 133 -3.59 14.66 5.67
C VAL A 133 -2.99 16.05 5.94
N ARG A 134 -3.81 17.09 6.02
CA ARG A 134 -3.32 18.46 6.33
C ARG A 134 -2.69 18.54 7.72
N ALA A 135 -3.34 17.96 8.74
CA ALA A 135 -2.80 17.93 10.10
C ALA A 135 -1.44 17.20 10.14
N PHE A 136 -1.32 16.07 9.45
CA PHE A 136 -0.06 15.35 9.35
C PHE A 136 1.05 16.19 8.67
N GLN A 137 0.75 16.85 7.57
CA GLN A 137 1.72 17.68 6.83
C GLN A 137 2.14 18.90 7.65
N GLN A 138 1.20 19.53 8.34
CA GLN A 138 1.49 20.66 9.22
C GLN A 138 2.42 20.26 10.38
N ALA A 139 2.14 19.14 11.04
CA ALA A 139 2.98 18.62 12.12
C ALA A 139 4.42 18.34 11.66
N GLN A 140 4.61 17.82 10.42
CA GLN A 140 5.95 17.64 9.84
C GLN A 140 6.67 18.98 9.63
N THR A 141 5.98 19.98 9.12
CA THR A 141 6.54 21.32 8.91
C THR A 141 6.94 21.95 10.22
N GLU A 142 6.06 21.92 11.23
CA GLU A 142 6.31 22.47 12.55
C GLU A 142 7.52 21.82 13.23
N LYS A 143 7.64 20.49 13.11
CA LYS A 143 8.81 19.77 13.62
C LYS A 143 10.11 20.25 12.99
N LEU A 144 10.16 20.38 11.66
CA LEU A 144 11.36 20.85 10.96
C LEU A 144 11.73 22.29 11.33
N VAL A 145 10.74 23.16 11.54
CA VAL A 145 10.97 24.55 12.00
C VAL A 145 11.55 24.55 13.41
N GLN A 146 11.00 23.74 14.33
CA GLN A 146 11.52 23.60 15.68
C GLN A 146 12.95 23.05 15.70
N ASP A 147 13.23 22.01 14.90
CA ASP A 147 14.57 21.43 14.77
C ASP A 147 15.58 22.47 14.25
N HIS A 148 15.18 23.30 13.27
CA HIS A 148 16.01 24.39 12.76
C HIS A 148 16.30 25.44 13.85
N GLN A 149 15.31 25.85 14.60
CA GLN A 149 15.47 26.84 15.70
C GLN A 149 16.40 26.29 16.78
N ALA A 150 16.21 25.04 17.19
CA ALA A 150 17.05 24.39 18.19
C ALA A 150 18.51 24.21 17.74
N PHE A 151 18.72 24.00 16.44
CA PHE A 151 20.08 23.85 15.87
C PHE A 151 20.86 25.16 15.81
N ASN A 152 20.18 26.32 15.74
CA ASN A 152 20.79 27.66 15.64
C ASN A 152 20.74 28.47 16.95
N SER A 153 20.27 27.89 18.04
CA SER A 153 20.29 28.46 19.39
C SER A 153 21.48 27.96 20.19
#